data_ed87ee9712b29b35053630717d5ee322
#
_entry.id   ed87ee9712b29b35053630717d5ee322
#
_cell.length_a   1.000
_cell.length_b   1.000
_cell.length_c   1.000
_cell.angle_alpha   90.00
_cell.angle_beta   90.00
_cell.angle_gamma   90.00
#
_symmetry.space_group_name_H-M   'P 1'
#
loop_
_entity.id
_entity.type
_entity.pdbx_description
1 polymer ?
#
loop_
_entity_poly.entity_id
_entity_poly.type
_entity_poly.pdbx_seq_one_letter_code
_entity_poly.pdbx_strand_id
1 'polypeptide(L)'
;MIIRRKFIAALVSSAFCGFAAQAKVASELSVPNIHSPEIEKQPFYPFIELKGSAQQRGVTYGQSAAEQIDRNIKFYASVFQSSAGIDWEKAKSLAAKFLPVIQKYSPESIEEMKGIAQGSGKSFEDILTLNCRSEVLFANSDACTCIMVPAELGEGGNVFMGQTWDWLAKARSNSVILKVEQEGRPEILMVCEAGLVGGKGLNSEGLGVCLNAASVGKGKIGMPLHLMMRNILNSSLPTEALKAVSAVPRAGSGVFNIASRSNYEMQVEFSPDAFDVIMSKGEALVHTNHYLSALIAPKDVSKSFISSTYTRLNGVQRQLSKMKGPIGMKGLFRLLSDHELYPESVCYHEDPRQSGERYCTVYAMVMD
;
A
#
# COMPACT_ATOMS: atom_id res chain seq x y z
N MET A 1 -2.75 29.30 8.20
CA MET A 1 -2.77 29.29 6.71
C MET A 1 -3.10 27.85 6.33
N ILE A 2 -4.36 27.57 5.97
CA ILE A 2 -4.85 26.22 5.70
C ILE A 2 -4.29 25.81 4.34
N ILE A 3 -3.30 24.94 4.34
CA ILE A 3 -2.76 24.32 3.13
C ILE A 3 -3.78 23.23 2.72
N ARG A 4 -4.66 23.58 1.79
CA ARG A 4 -5.47 22.59 1.07
C ARG A 4 -4.54 21.83 0.10
N ARG A 5 -3.84 20.83 0.59
CA ARG A 5 -3.18 19.86 -0.29
C ARG A 5 -4.24 18.91 -0.82
N LYS A 6 -4.25 18.75 -2.13
CA LYS A 6 -5.19 17.88 -2.82
C LYS A 6 -4.74 16.43 -2.65
N PHE A 7 -5.32 15.75 -1.70
CA PHE A 7 -5.32 14.30 -1.70
C PHE A 7 -6.53 13.85 -2.52
N ILE A 8 -6.28 13.23 -3.64
CA ILE A 8 -7.33 12.56 -4.42
C ILE A 8 -7.01 11.07 -4.37
N ALA A 9 -7.64 10.36 -3.45
CA ALA A 9 -7.81 8.93 -3.60
C ALA A 9 -8.86 8.76 -4.69
N ALA A 10 -8.45 8.65 -5.94
CA ALA A 10 -9.34 8.29 -7.00
C ALA A 10 -9.46 6.78 -7.00
N LEU A 11 -10.64 6.30 -6.71
CA LEU A 11 -11.07 4.95 -7.03
C LEU A 11 -11.10 4.84 -8.54
N VAL A 12 -10.03 4.36 -9.15
CA VAL A 12 -10.13 3.79 -10.47
C VAL A 12 -10.74 2.41 -10.28
N SER A 13 -12.05 2.36 -10.10
CA SER A 13 -12.76 1.18 -10.55
C SER A 13 -12.50 1.11 -12.07
N SER A 14 -12.36 -0.07 -12.60
CA SER A 14 -12.09 -0.38 -14.01
C SER A 14 -13.07 0.21 -15.05
N ALA A 15 -13.74 1.31 -14.76
CA ALA A 15 -14.82 1.92 -15.54
C ALA A 15 -14.43 3.15 -16.37
N PHE A 16 -13.15 3.51 -16.47
CA PHE A 16 -12.73 4.55 -17.43
C PHE A 16 -12.12 3.90 -18.67
N CYS A 17 -13.00 3.39 -19.53
CA CYS A 17 -12.67 3.08 -20.92
C CYS A 17 -13.35 4.08 -21.82
N GLY A 18 -12.57 4.87 -22.54
CA GLY A 18 -13.05 5.74 -23.58
C GLY A 18 -12.00 6.68 -24.10
N PHE A 19 -10.97 6.18 -24.76
CA PHE A 19 -10.33 6.87 -25.89
C PHE A 19 -9.60 5.84 -26.73
N ALA A 20 -10.20 5.51 -27.85
CA ALA A 20 -9.57 4.70 -28.89
C ALA A 20 -8.44 5.50 -29.54
N ALA A 21 -7.22 5.03 -29.40
CA ALA A 21 -6.12 5.38 -30.28
C ALA A 21 -5.69 4.10 -31.02
N GLN A 22 -5.86 4.12 -32.32
CA GLN A 22 -5.52 3.05 -33.26
C GLN A 22 -4.04 2.67 -33.14
N ALA A 23 -3.77 1.43 -32.75
CA ALA A 23 -2.58 0.70 -33.12
C ALA A 23 -3.04 -0.58 -33.83
N LYS A 24 -2.91 -0.61 -35.14
CA LYS A 24 -2.95 -1.84 -35.93
C LYS A 24 -1.75 -2.70 -35.56
N VAL A 25 -1.99 -3.84 -35.03
CA VAL A 25 -1.34 -5.14 -35.00
C VAL A 25 -1.59 -5.77 -33.60
N ALA A 26 -2.71 -6.41 -33.45
CA ALA A 26 -2.94 -7.60 -32.65
C ALA A 26 -4.31 -8.15 -33.05
N SER A 27 -4.32 -9.05 -34.01
CA SER A 27 -5.50 -9.82 -34.33
C SER A 27 -5.89 -10.69 -33.15
N GLU A 28 -7.15 -10.59 -32.75
CA GLU A 28 -7.94 -11.61 -32.03
C GLU A 28 -7.76 -11.78 -30.51
N LEU A 29 -7.42 -10.75 -29.76
CA LEU A 29 -7.87 -10.66 -28.37
C LEU A 29 -8.81 -9.47 -28.27
N SER A 30 -10.09 -9.67 -28.52
CA SER A 30 -11.12 -8.69 -28.19
C SER A 30 -11.06 -8.45 -26.69
N VAL A 31 -10.62 -7.24 -26.29
CA VAL A 31 -10.79 -6.77 -24.92
C VAL A 31 -12.29 -6.86 -24.65
N PRO A 32 -12.74 -7.67 -23.69
CA PRO A 32 -14.16 -7.74 -23.38
C PRO A 32 -14.67 -6.34 -23.05
N ASN A 33 -15.87 -6.00 -23.50
CA ASN A 33 -16.51 -4.74 -23.18
C ASN A 33 -16.69 -4.69 -21.66
N ILE A 34 -15.79 -3.97 -20.95
CA ILE A 34 -15.67 -3.99 -19.48
C ILE A 34 -16.72 -3.02 -18.89
N HIS A 35 -17.92 -3.04 -19.38
CA HIS A 35 -19.08 -2.51 -18.67
C HIS A 35 -19.61 -3.60 -17.74
N SER A 36 -18.99 -3.74 -16.55
CA SER A 36 -19.61 -4.50 -15.48
C SER A 36 -20.62 -3.59 -14.78
N PRO A 37 -21.93 -3.90 -14.86
CA PRO A 37 -22.97 -3.11 -14.16
C PRO A 37 -22.83 -3.14 -12.64
N GLU A 38 -21.96 -3.97 -12.09
CA GLU A 38 -21.68 -4.04 -10.65
C GLU A 38 -20.70 -2.95 -10.18
N ILE A 39 -19.94 -2.32 -11.10
CA ILE A 39 -18.92 -1.32 -10.75
C ILE A 39 -19.56 0.04 -10.42
N GLU A 40 -20.70 0.36 -11.00
CA GLU A 40 -21.42 1.62 -10.72
C GLU A 40 -21.99 1.75 -9.29
N LYS A 41 -21.99 0.66 -8.52
CA LYS A 41 -22.55 0.59 -7.15
C LYS A 41 -21.50 0.42 -6.05
N GLN A 42 -20.21 0.55 -6.32
CA GLN A 42 -19.22 0.42 -5.25
C GLN A 42 -19.23 1.68 -4.36
N PRO A 43 -19.43 1.53 -3.05
CA PRO A 43 -19.41 2.66 -2.13
C PRO A 43 -18.00 3.28 -2.11
N PHE A 44 -17.95 4.62 -2.04
CA PHE A 44 -16.71 5.31 -1.71
C PHE A 44 -16.17 4.77 -0.39
N TYR A 45 -14.84 4.65 -0.26
CA TYR A 45 -14.24 4.28 1.01
C TYR A 45 -14.64 5.29 2.09
N PRO A 46 -15.04 4.82 3.28
CA PRO A 46 -15.34 5.71 4.39
C PRO A 46 -14.16 6.63 4.67
N PHE A 47 -14.42 7.93 4.75
CA PHE A 47 -13.46 8.93 5.17
C PHE A 47 -13.71 9.22 6.65
N ILE A 48 -12.70 8.98 7.50
CA ILE A 48 -12.83 9.09 8.95
C ILE A 48 -11.77 10.04 9.47
N GLU A 49 -12.19 11.08 10.19
CA GLU A 49 -11.31 11.99 10.92
C GLU A 49 -11.06 11.49 12.33
N LEU A 50 -9.79 11.37 12.69
CA LEU A 50 -9.33 10.86 13.98
C LEU A 50 -8.55 11.94 14.72
N LYS A 51 -9.01 12.29 15.94
CA LYS A 51 -8.42 13.37 16.75
C LYS A 51 -8.23 12.94 18.20
N GLY A 52 -7.32 13.62 18.90
CA GLY A 52 -7.07 13.41 20.32
C GLY A 52 -5.95 12.40 20.60
N SER A 53 -5.98 11.79 21.81
CA SER A 53 -5.01 10.78 22.21
C SER A 53 -5.09 9.52 21.32
N ALA A 54 -4.05 8.70 21.34
CA ALA A 54 -4.03 7.45 20.57
C ALA A 54 -5.24 6.56 20.87
N GLN A 55 -5.60 6.40 22.15
CA GLN A 55 -6.78 5.65 22.53
C GLN A 55 -8.08 6.28 22.01
N GLN A 56 -8.24 7.61 22.13
CA GLN A 56 -9.44 8.30 21.63
C GLN A 56 -9.60 8.16 20.13
N ARG A 57 -8.50 8.33 19.36
CA ARG A 57 -8.48 8.09 17.92
C ARG A 57 -8.90 6.66 17.60
N GLY A 58 -8.35 5.69 18.34
CA GLY A 58 -8.70 4.29 18.18
C GLY A 58 -10.19 4.02 18.42
N VAL A 59 -10.78 4.57 19.51
CA VAL A 59 -12.21 4.40 19.79
C VAL A 59 -13.07 4.98 18.66
N THR A 60 -12.77 6.20 18.21
CA THR A 60 -13.49 6.82 17.08
C THR A 60 -13.37 5.98 15.82
N TYR A 61 -12.17 5.47 15.50
CA TYR A 61 -11.94 4.60 14.35
C TYR A 61 -12.74 3.30 14.46
N GLY A 62 -12.64 2.61 15.61
CA GLY A 62 -13.35 1.37 15.86
C GLY A 62 -14.86 1.50 15.70
N GLN A 63 -15.45 2.58 16.25
CA GLN A 63 -16.89 2.88 16.12
C GLN A 63 -17.29 3.17 14.66
N SER A 64 -16.51 4.00 13.97
CA SER A 64 -16.84 4.46 12.61
C SER A 64 -16.65 3.39 11.55
N ALA A 65 -15.80 2.39 11.79
CA ALA A 65 -15.47 1.33 10.83
C ALA A 65 -15.75 -0.09 11.36
N ALA A 66 -16.64 -0.23 12.35
CA ALA A 66 -16.90 -1.53 13.00
C ALA A 66 -17.25 -2.65 12.01
N GLU A 67 -18.11 -2.35 11.03
CA GLU A 67 -18.49 -3.32 10.00
C GLU A 67 -17.33 -3.70 9.08
N GLN A 68 -16.52 -2.70 8.65
CA GLN A 68 -15.36 -2.94 7.79
C GLN A 68 -14.30 -3.76 8.53
N ILE A 69 -14.09 -3.50 9.82
CA ILE A 69 -13.18 -4.26 10.69
C ILE A 69 -13.65 -5.71 10.81
N ASP A 70 -14.94 -5.92 11.06
CA ASP A 70 -15.51 -7.27 11.14
C ASP A 70 -15.34 -8.06 9.82
N ARG A 71 -15.62 -7.41 8.68
CA ARG A 71 -15.37 -8.00 7.37
C ARG A 71 -13.91 -8.32 7.14
N ASN A 72 -13.02 -7.43 7.58
CA ASN A 72 -11.58 -7.59 7.40
C ASN A 72 -11.02 -8.76 8.24
N ILE A 73 -11.50 -8.93 9.47
CA ILE A 73 -11.19 -10.10 10.32
C ILE A 73 -11.62 -11.39 9.62
N LYS A 74 -12.86 -11.47 9.15
CA LYS A 74 -13.39 -12.64 8.44
C LYS A 74 -12.63 -12.93 7.14
N PHE A 75 -12.27 -11.88 6.41
CA PHE A 75 -11.47 -11.97 5.20
C PHE A 75 -10.09 -12.59 5.50
N TYR A 76 -9.34 -12.04 6.47
CA TYR A 76 -8.03 -12.58 6.81
C TYR A 76 -8.06 -13.94 7.49
N ALA A 77 -9.10 -14.26 8.25
CA ALA A 77 -9.31 -15.62 8.75
C ALA A 77 -9.43 -16.64 7.59
N SER A 78 -10.13 -16.27 6.51
CA SER A 78 -10.20 -17.11 5.31
C SER A 78 -8.85 -17.18 4.58
N VAL A 79 -8.15 -16.05 4.44
CA VAL A 79 -6.82 -15.99 3.78
C VAL A 79 -5.79 -16.83 4.53
N PHE A 80 -5.71 -16.72 5.86
CA PHE A 80 -4.78 -17.51 6.67
C PHE A 80 -5.06 -19.00 6.56
N GLN A 81 -6.34 -19.39 6.57
CA GLN A 81 -6.72 -20.79 6.42
C GLN A 81 -6.37 -21.31 5.03
N SER A 82 -6.70 -20.58 3.97
CA SER A 82 -6.47 -21.04 2.58
C SER A 82 -5.00 -21.04 2.17
N SER A 83 -4.24 -20.02 2.61
CA SER A 83 -2.85 -19.84 2.17
C SER A 83 -1.82 -20.54 3.05
N ALA A 84 -2.10 -20.73 4.34
CA ALA A 84 -1.13 -21.24 5.31
C ALA A 84 -1.67 -22.37 6.21
N GLY A 85 -2.95 -22.73 6.12
CA GLY A 85 -3.59 -23.70 7.00
C GLY A 85 -3.64 -23.24 8.47
N ILE A 86 -3.68 -21.93 8.68
CA ILE A 86 -3.65 -21.30 10.01
C ILE A 86 -5.05 -20.79 10.33
N ASP A 87 -5.65 -21.27 11.43
CA ASP A 87 -6.89 -20.70 11.94
C ASP A 87 -6.64 -19.35 12.64
N TRP A 88 -7.74 -18.63 12.93
CA TRP A 88 -7.67 -17.29 13.51
C TRP A 88 -7.05 -17.27 14.91
N GLU A 89 -7.32 -18.27 15.75
CA GLU A 89 -6.75 -18.38 17.10
C GLU A 89 -5.25 -18.63 17.05
N LYS A 90 -4.79 -19.44 16.11
CA LYS A 90 -3.36 -19.62 15.86
C LYS A 90 -2.72 -18.34 15.34
N ALA A 91 -3.40 -17.61 14.45
CA ALA A 91 -2.94 -16.31 13.96
C ALA A 91 -2.78 -15.29 15.09
N LYS A 92 -3.72 -15.21 16.03
CA LYS A 92 -3.62 -14.36 17.24
C LYS A 92 -2.41 -14.74 18.09
N SER A 93 -2.19 -16.04 18.30
CA SER A 93 -1.02 -16.52 19.04
C SER A 93 0.33 -16.18 18.38
N LEU A 94 0.36 -16.13 17.04
CA LEU A 94 1.54 -15.70 16.28
C LEU A 94 1.72 -14.18 16.36
N ALA A 95 0.65 -13.41 16.20
CA ALA A 95 0.68 -11.95 16.28
C ALA A 95 1.14 -11.45 17.66
N ALA A 96 0.75 -12.12 18.74
CA ALA A 96 1.15 -11.78 20.10
C ALA A 96 2.68 -11.78 20.30
N LYS A 97 3.43 -12.54 19.49
CA LYS A 97 4.90 -12.58 19.56
C LYS A 97 5.57 -11.27 19.15
N PHE A 98 4.88 -10.43 18.39
CA PHE A 98 5.40 -9.13 17.95
C PHE A 98 5.18 -8.03 18.99
N LEU A 99 4.28 -8.23 19.98
CA LEU A 99 3.91 -7.23 20.96
C LEU A 99 5.11 -6.59 21.71
N PRO A 100 6.12 -7.33 22.17
CA PRO A 100 7.27 -6.72 22.86
C PRO A 100 8.07 -5.75 22.00
N VAL A 101 8.21 -6.04 20.69
CA VAL A 101 8.90 -5.18 19.74
C VAL A 101 8.05 -3.94 19.44
N ILE A 102 6.74 -4.11 19.25
CA ILE A 102 5.80 -3.00 19.03
C ILE A 102 5.81 -2.08 20.25
N GLN A 103 5.76 -2.63 21.47
CA GLN A 103 5.82 -1.86 22.71
C GLN A 103 7.09 -1.01 22.81
N LYS A 104 8.22 -1.49 22.32
CA LYS A 104 9.49 -0.78 22.33
C LYS A 104 9.56 0.36 21.30
N TYR A 105 9.06 0.13 20.08
CA TYR A 105 9.33 1.01 18.94
C TYR A 105 8.10 1.79 18.45
N SER A 106 6.89 1.43 18.91
CA SER A 106 5.64 2.10 18.53
C SER A 106 4.56 1.95 19.63
N PRO A 107 4.84 2.34 20.89
CA PRO A 107 3.92 2.13 22.02
C PRO A 107 2.55 2.79 21.81
N GLU A 108 2.50 3.94 21.17
CA GLU A 108 1.25 4.64 20.88
C GLU A 108 0.33 3.85 19.94
N SER A 109 0.90 3.07 19.02
CA SER A 109 0.11 2.19 18.16
C SER A 109 -0.63 1.12 18.95
N ILE A 110 -0.09 0.68 20.08
CA ILE A 110 -0.77 -0.26 20.99
C ILE A 110 -1.99 0.41 21.62
N GLU A 111 -1.86 1.64 22.09
CA GLU A 111 -2.97 2.38 22.67
C GLU A 111 -4.06 2.67 21.60
N GLU A 112 -3.66 3.00 20.37
CA GLU A 112 -4.61 3.19 19.27
C GLU A 112 -5.31 1.87 18.92
N MET A 113 -4.59 0.73 18.86
CA MET A 113 -5.19 -0.61 18.67
C MET A 113 -6.14 -1.02 19.80
N LYS A 114 -5.83 -0.72 21.06
CA LYS A 114 -6.76 -0.94 22.19
C LYS A 114 -8.04 -0.11 22.03
N GLY A 115 -7.91 1.15 21.60
CA GLY A 115 -9.05 2.00 21.28
C GLY A 115 -9.89 1.43 20.15
N ILE A 116 -9.28 0.95 19.07
CA ILE A 116 -9.98 0.30 17.93
C ILE A 116 -10.76 -0.92 18.43
N ALA A 117 -10.14 -1.75 19.25
CA ALA A 117 -10.79 -2.92 19.85
C ALA A 117 -12.03 -2.53 20.65
N GLN A 118 -11.88 -1.54 21.54
CA GLN A 118 -12.98 -1.00 22.35
C GLN A 118 -14.11 -0.45 21.48
N GLY A 119 -13.79 0.38 20.47
CA GLY A 119 -14.77 1.05 19.63
C GLY A 119 -15.51 0.09 18.69
N SER A 120 -14.84 -0.95 18.19
CA SER A 120 -15.42 -1.95 17.28
C SER A 120 -16.06 -3.15 17.97
N GLY A 121 -15.91 -3.28 19.29
CA GLY A 121 -16.38 -4.44 20.06
C GLY A 121 -15.60 -5.73 19.73
N LYS A 122 -14.36 -5.62 19.27
CA LYS A 122 -13.45 -6.74 19.01
C LYS A 122 -12.43 -6.89 20.13
N SER A 123 -11.73 -8.03 20.20
CA SER A 123 -10.62 -8.18 21.14
C SER A 123 -9.39 -7.39 20.66
N PHE A 124 -8.50 -7.04 21.60
CA PHE A 124 -7.22 -6.42 21.25
C PHE A 124 -6.39 -7.36 20.35
N GLU A 125 -6.43 -8.64 20.60
CA GLU A 125 -5.72 -9.68 19.83
C GLU A 125 -6.23 -9.73 18.39
N ASP A 126 -7.52 -9.52 18.13
CA ASP A 126 -8.07 -9.44 16.78
C ASP A 126 -7.45 -8.27 16.01
N ILE A 127 -7.39 -7.09 16.64
CA ILE A 127 -6.82 -5.88 16.02
C ILE A 127 -5.29 -6.01 15.86
N LEU A 128 -4.60 -6.56 16.84
CA LEU A 128 -3.17 -6.84 16.75
C LEU A 128 -2.88 -7.79 15.58
N THR A 129 -3.71 -8.83 15.40
CA THR A 129 -3.57 -9.82 14.32
C THR A 129 -3.72 -9.16 12.96
N LEU A 130 -4.68 -8.25 12.79
CA LEU A 130 -4.81 -7.47 11.56
C LEU A 130 -3.55 -6.65 11.28
N ASN A 131 -2.99 -5.98 12.30
CA ASN A 131 -1.79 -5.16 12.17
C ASN A 131 -0.50 -5.95 11.94
N CYS A 132 -0.52 -7.26 12.21
CA CYS A 132 0.57 -8.21 11.95
C CYS A 132 0.25 -9.19 10.81
N ARG A 133 -0.77 -8.93 9.97
CA ARG A 133 -1.29 -9.87 8.99
C ARG A 133 -0.23 -10.39 7.99
N SER A 134 0.64 -9.48 7.56
CA SER A 134 1.72 -9.82 6.62
C SER A 134 2.78 -10.72 7.27
N GLU A 135 3.06 -10.49 8.54
CA GLU A 135 4.03 -11.23 9.32
C GLU A 135 3.51 -12.59 9.75
N VAL A 136 2.20 -12.72 9.98
CA VAL A 136 1.55 -14.01 10.27
C VAL A 136 1.64 -14.93 9.05
N LEU A 137 1.44 -14.40 7.85
CA LEU A 137 1.56 -15.17 6.61
C LEU A 137 3.01 -15.45 6.22
N PHE A 138 3.98 -14.60 6.63
CA PHE A 138 5.35 -14.56 6.13
C PHE A 138 5.48 -14.62 4.60
N ALA A 139 4.38 -14.41 3.90
CA ALA A 139 4.26 -14.38 2.46
C ALA A 139 3.50 -13.13 2.06
N ASN A 140 4.12 -12.28 1.26
CA ASN A 140 3.46 -11.17 0.60
C ASN A 140 3.17 -11.61 -0.84
N SER A 141 1.90 -11.81 -1.14
CA SER A 141 1.42 -12.21 -2.48
C SER A 141 0.63 -11.12 -3.18
N ASP A 142 0.43 -9.97 -2.53
CA ASP A 142 -0.19 -8.81 -3.15
C ASP A 142 0.74 -8.16 -4.18
N ALA A 143 0.16 -7.70 -5.29
CA ALA A 143 0.87 -6.98 -6.33
C ALA A 143 0.68 -5.47 -6.17
N CYS A 144 1.63 -4.70 -6.68
CA CYS A 144 1.60 -3.24 -6.62
C CYS A 144 2.50 -2.66 -7.71
N THR A 145 2.17 -1.46 -8.17
CA THR A 145 3.07 -0.64 -9.01
C THR A 145 3.13 0.75 -8.41
N CYS A 146 4.32 1.20 -8.04
CA CYS A 146 4.57 2.53 -7.50
C CYS A 146 5.41 3.35 -8.47
N ILE A 147 5.08 4.64 -8.61
CA ILE A 147 5.79 5.61 -9.44
C ILE A 147 6.03 6.85 -8.59
N MET A 148 7.28 7.31 -8.50
CA MET A 148 7.65 8.58 -7.88
C MET A 148 8.24 9.49 -8.95
N VAL A 149 7.78 10.72 -9.01
CA VAL A 149 8.18 11.74 -9.97
C VAL A 149 8.84 12.87 -9.19
N PRO A 150 10.16 13.08 -9.37
CA PRO A 150 10.88 14.17 -8.70
C PRO A 150 10.46 15.54 -9.26
N ALA A 151 10.77 16.60 -8.53
CA ALA A 151 10.37 17.97 -8.86
C ALA A 151 10.83 18.41 -10.26
N GLU A 152 11.96 17.92 -10.74
CA GLU A 152 12.51 18.22 -12.07
C GLU A 152 11.61 17.76 -13.21
N LEU A 153 10.85 16.70 -12.99
CA LEU A 153 9.91 16.12 -13.95
C LEU A 153 8.45 16.42 -13.59
N GLY A 154 8.22 16.93 -12.40
CA GLY A 154 6.88 17.17 -11.85
C GLY A 154 6.21 18.44 -12.39
N GLU A 155 4.90 18.38 -12.59
CA GLU A 155 4.11 19.54 -12.96
C GLU A 155 4.21 20.62 -11.88
N GLY A 156 4.52 21.85 -12.29
CA GLY A 156 4.70 22.97 -11.35
C GLY A 156 5.94 22.86 -10.46
N GLY A 157 6.88 21.96 -10.73
CA GLY A 157 8.04 21.72 -9.88
C GLY A 157 7.70 20.98 -8.58
N ASN A 158 6.58 20.28 -8.55
CA ASN A 158 6.14 19.48 -7.40
C ASN A 158 6.59 18.02 -7.52
N VAL A 159 6.73 17.37 -6.37
CA VAL A 159 6.97 15.93 -6.28
C VAL A 159 5.64 15.20 -6.28
N PHE A 160 5.51 14.18 -7.14
CA PHE A 160 4.31 13.35 -7.19
C PHE A 160 4.65 11.89 -6.89
N MET A 161 3.73 11.21 -6.22
CA MET A 161 3.81 9.77 -6.00
C MET A 161 2.47 9.13 -6.31
N GLY A 162 2.48 7.97 -7.00
CA GLY A 162 1.27 7.21 -7.25
C GLY A 162 1.50 5.70 -7.12
N GLN A 163 0.45 4.97 -6.73
CA GLN A 163 0.52 3.52 -6.59
C GLN A 163 -0.81 2.85 -6.92
N THR A 164 -0.77 1.67 -7.58
CA THR A 164 -1.84 0.67 -7.53
C THR A 164 -1.60 -0.31 -6.40
N TRP A 165 -2.65 -0.79 -5.76
CA TRP A 165 -2.61 -1.93 -4.86
C TRP A 165 -3.52 -3.02 -5.43
N ASP A 166 -2.91 -4.15 -5.74
CA ASP A 166 -3.57 -5.27 -6.40
C ASP A 166 -3.65 -6.43 -5.41
N TRP A 167 -4.85 -6.85 -5.08
CA TRP A 167 -5.11 -7.88 -4.08
C TRP A 167 -6.39 -8.65 -4.42
N LEU A 168 -6.79 -9.55 -3.55
CA LEU A 168 -8.05 -10.28 -3.68
C LEU A 168 -9.22 -9.30 -3.77
N ALA A 169 -10.09 -9.46 -4.75
CA ALA A 169 -11.21 -8.54 -5.04
C ALA A 169 -12.10 -8.27 -3.82
N LYS A 170 -12.25 -9.25 -2.93
CA LYS A 170 -13.02 -9.12 -1.67
C LYS A 170 -12.45 -8.06 -0.72
N ALA A 171 -11.17 -7.70 -0.83
CA ALA A 171 -10.56 -6.65 0.00
C ALA A 171 -11.09 -5.24 -0.30
N ARG A 172 -11.72 -5.01 -1.47
CA ARG A 172 -12.27 -3.69 -1.85
C ARG A 172 -13.20 -3.10 -0.80
N SER A 173 -14.06 -3.91 -0.20
CA SER A 173 -15.04 -3.43 0.80
C SER A 173 -14.46 -3.19 2.20
N ASN A 174 -13.18 -3.50 2.40
CA ASN A 174 -12.54 -3.48 3.72
C ASN A 174 -11.62 -2.27 3.91
N SER A 175 -11.46 -1.41 2.90
CA SER A 175 -10.56 -0.25 2.98
C SER A 175 -11.27 0.98 3.52
N VAL A 176 -10.49 1.86 4.17
CA VAL A 176 -10.93 3.16 4.72
C VAL A 176 -9.88 4.22 4.41
N ILE A 177 -10.31 5.48 4.39
CA ILE A 177 -9.43 6.66 4.31
C ILE A 177 -9.44 7.33 5.69
N LEU A 178 -8.26 7.50 6.26
CA LEU A 178 -8.09 8.08 7.59
C LEU A 178 -7.36 9.42 7.50
N LYS A 179 -7.95 10.45 8.10
CA LYS A 179 -7.27 11.69 8.44
C LYS A 179 -6.95 11.65 9.93
N VAL A 180 -5.66 11.66 10.29
CA VAL A 180 -5.20 11.52 11.66
C VAL A 180 -4.59 12.83 12.12
N GLU A 181 -5.19 13.47 13.11
CA GLU A 181 -4.66 14.65 13.80
C GLU A 181 -4.14 14.22 15.18
N GLN A 182 -2.86 14.49 15.43
CA GLN A 182 -2.16 14.06 16.63
C GLN A 182 -1.31 15.21 17.18
N GLU A 183 -1.25 15.33 18.50
CA GLU A 183 -0.49 16.40 19.15
C GLU A 183 1.02 16.17 18.97
N GLY A 184 1.74 17.24 18.63
CA GLY A 184 3.20 17.22 18.50
C GLY A 184 3.77 16.40 17.35
N ARG A 185 2.92 15.96 16.41
CA ARG A 185 3.32 15.18 15.22
C ARG A 185 2.60 15.68 13.96
N PRO A 186 3.10 15.33 12.77
CA PRO A 186 2.42 15.65 11.53
C PRO A 186 0.99 15.09 11.48
N GLU A 187 0.08 15.84 10.87
CA GLU A 187 -1.20 15.28 10.44
C GLU A 187 -0.98 14.27 9.31
N ILE A 188 -1.75 13.18 9.31
CA ILE A 188 -1.62 12.10 8.32
C ILE A 188 -2.93 11.98 7.54
N LEU A 189 -2.80 11.76 6.23
CA LEU A 189 -3.88 11.32 5.37
C LEU A 189 -3.46 10.02 4.68
N MET A 190 -4.15 8.92 4.98
CA MET A 190 -3.77 7.61 4.48
C MET A 190 -4.97 6.76 4.09
N VAL A 191 -4.75 5.80 3.20
CA VAL A 191 -5.65 4.69 2.93
C VAL A 191 -5.08 3.42 3.53
N CYS A 192 -5.93 2.64 4.19
CA CYS A 192 -5.57 1.33 4.74
C CYS A 192 -6.78 0.40 4.79
N GLU A 193 -6.52 -0.86 5.05
CA GLU A 193 -7.58 -1.80 5.40
C GLU A 193 -8.07 -1.52 6.83
N ALA A 194 -9.37 -1.67 7.04
CA ALA A 194 -10.00 -1.34 8.31
C ALA A 194 -9.42 -2.14 9.47
N GLY A 195 -9.12 -1.45 10.57
CA GLY A 195 -8.48 -1.99 11.76
C GLY A 195 -6.95 -1.85 11.79
N LEU A 196 -6.32 -1.45 10.67
CA LEU A 196 -4.89 -1.16 10.64
C LEU A 196 -4.62 0.29 11.07
N VAL A 197 -3.55 0.49 11.84
CA VAL A 197 -3.12 1.83 12.29
C VAL A 197 -2.12 2.49 11.34
N GLY A 198 -1.60 1.76 10.38
CA GLY A 198 -0.67 2.26 9.37
C GLY A 198 -1.10 1.87 7.96
N GLY A 199 -0.93 2.78 7.03
CA GLY A 199 -1.32 2.64 5.63
C GLY A 199 -0.46 3.47 4.69
N LYS A 200 -0.82 3.46 3.42
CA LYS A 200 -0.18 4.25 2.36
C LYS A 200 -0.76 5.66 2.37
N GLY A 201 0.07 6.68 2.29
CA GLY A 201 -0.42 8.05 2.38
C GLY A 201 0.67 9.08 2.48
N LEU A 202 0.30 10.27 2.92
CA LEU A 202 1.20 11.39 3.13
C LEU A 202 0.90 12.12 4.44
N ASN A 203 1.83 12.92 4.89
CA ASN A 203 1.68 13.75 6.08
C ASN A 203 1.79 15.25 5.77
N SER A 204 1.46 16.09 6.77
CA SER A 204 1.49 17.56 6.65
C SER A 204 2.89 18.14 6.43
N GLU A 205 3.94 17.39 6.77
CA GLU A 205 5.34 17.78 6.49
C GLU A 205 5.77 17.47 5.05
N GLY A 206 4.89 16.82 4.27
CA GLY A 206 5.11 16.49 2.88
C GLY A 206 5.94 15.24 2.66
N LEU A 207 5.93 14.32 3.61
CA LEU A 207 6.41 12.97 3.42
C LEU A 207 5.27 12.08 2.96
N GLY A 208 5.49 11.34 1.87
CA GLY A 208 4.59 10.29 1.38
C GLY A 208 5.24 8.92 1.48
N VAL A 209 4.43 7.87 1.70
CA VAL A 209 4.89 6.48 1.69
C VAL A 209 3.92 5.58 0.95
N CYS A 210 4.49 4.70 0.12
CA CYS A 210 3.82 3.55 -0.48
C CYS A 210 4.60 2.27 -0.15
N LEU A 211 3.92 1.12 -0.20
CA LEU A 211 4.53 -0.20 0.05
C LEU A 211 4.34 -1.08 -1.18
N ASN A 212 5.43 -1.66 -1.68
CA ASN A 212 5.38 -2.78 -2.60
C ASN A 212 5.77 -4.07 -1.86
N ALA A 213 4.96 -5.09 -2.02
CA ALA A 213 5.28 -6.42 -1.53
C ALA A 213 6.47 -6.99 -2.29
N ALA A 214 7.44 -7.49 -1.55
CA ALA A 214 8.57 -8.26 -2.04
C ALA A 214 9.04 -9.20 -0.93
N SER A 215 9.60 -10.36 -1.24
CA SER A 215 9.89 -11.37 -0.24
C SER A 215 11.23 -12.07 -0.46
N VAL A 216 11.90 -12.37 0.63
CA VAL A 216 13.05 -13.29 0.68
C VAL A 216 12.65 -14.67 1.26
N GLY A 217 11.36 -14.98 1.33
CA GLY A 217 10.81 -16.27 1.76
C GLY A 217 10.92 -16.57 3.25
N LYS A 218 11.27 -15.59 4.08
CA LYS A 218 11.40 -15.77 5.55
C LYS A 218 11.10 -14.47 6.29
N GLY A 219 10.62 -14.63 7.52
CA GLY A 219 10.43 -13.54 8.47
C GLY A 219 11.14 -13.80 9.80
N LYS A 220 11.14 -12.79 10.66
CA LYS A 220 11.66 -12.81 12.03
C LYS A 220 10.72 -12.06 12.97
N ILE A 221 10.96 -12.16 14.27
CA ILE A 221 10.33 -11.23 15.21
C ILE A 221 11.00 -9.86 15.05
N GLY A 222 10.20 -8.87 14.71
CA GLY A 222 10.61 -7.48 14.45
C GLY A 222 9.39 -6.57 14.31
N MET A 223 9.61 -5.34 13.87
CA MET A 223 8.52 -4.39 13.62
C MET A 223 7.70 -4.82 12.41
N PRO A 224 6.37 -4.94 12.56
CA PRO A 224 5.46 -5.24 11.46
C PRO A 224 5.43 -4.12 10.42
N LEU A 225 5.19 -4.49 9.15
CA LEU A 225 5.21 -3.60 7.99
C LEU A 225 4.29 -2.39 8.15
N HIS A 226 3.05 -2.62 8.56
CA HIS A 226 2.06 -1.54 8.70
C HIS A 226 2.44 -0.56 9.81
N LEU A 227 3.05 -1.04 10.88
CA LEU A 227 3.53 -0.18 11.96
C LEU A 227 4.77 0.61 11.57
N MET A 228 5.64 0.04 10.73
CA MET A 228 6.75 0.81 10.13
C MET A 228 6.21 1.91 9.22
N MET A 229 5.18 1.66 8.39
CA MET A 229 4.55 2.72 7.59
C MET A 229 3.97 3.85 8.46
N ARG A 230 3.33 3.51 9.59
CA ARG A 230 2.85 4.53 10.53
C ARG A 230 4.01 5.36 11.09
N ASN A 231 5.12 4.73 11.44
CA ASN A 231 6.30 5.44 11.95
C ASN A 231 6.93 6.34 10.87
N ILE A 232 6.94 5.92 9.61
CA ILE A 232 7.35 6.77 8.48
C ILE A 232 6.44 8.00 8.37
N LEU A 233 5.12 7.82 8.42
CA LEU A 233 4.16 8.93 8.36
C LEU A 233 4.17 9.84 9.60
N ASN A 234 4.68 9.36 10.72
CA ASN A 234 4.92 10.17 11.93
C ASN A 234 6.20 11.02 11.86
N SER A 235 7.02 10.84 10.83
CA SER A 235 8.31 11.55 10.67
C SER A 235 8.11 12.93 10.03
N SER A 236 8.95 13.89 10.41
CA SER A 236 8.97 15.22 9.81
C SER A 236 10.05 15.37 8.72
N LEU A 237 11.09 14.54 8.76
CA LEU A 237 12.23 14.60 7.86
C LEU A 237 12.45 13.26 7.12
N PRO A 238 12.97 13.29 5.87
CA PRO A 238 13.33 12.07 5.13
C PRO A 238 14.29 11.15 5.89
N THR A 239 15.23 11.71 6.65
CA THR A 239 16.17 10.93 7.47
C THR A 239 15.50 10.22 8.64
N GLU A 240 14.45 10.79 9.21
CA GLU A 240 13.64 10.15 10.26
C GLU A 240 12.80 9.02 9.66
N ALA A 241 12.20 9.26 8.48
CA ALA A 241 11.47 8.23 7.74
C ALA A 241 12.36 7.02 7.42
N LEU A 242 13.62 7.26 7.00
CA LEU A 242 14.58 6.19 6.78
C LEU A 242 14.94 5.46 8.09
N LYS A 243 15.12 6.17 9.20
CA LYS A 243 15.38 5.57 10.52
C LYS A 243 14.23 4.69 11.00
N ALA A 244 12.98 5.01 10.65
CA ALA A 244 11.82 4.16 10.98
C ALA A 244 11.91 2.74 10.37
N VAL A 245 12.75 2.55 9.36
CA VAL A 245 13.03 1.26 8.72
C VAL A 245 14.40 0.69 9.13
N SER A 246 15.44 1.53 9.10
CA SER A 246 16.84 1.09 9.26
C SER A 246 17.25 0.85 10.71
N ALA A 247 16.67 1.59 11.65
CA ALA A 247 17.05 1.55 13.08
C ALA A 247 16.19 0.58 13.92
N VAL A 248 15.32 -0.19 13.29
CA VAL A 248 14.45 -1.16 13.97
C VAL A 248 14.71 -2.58 13.46
N PRO A 249 14.51 -3.62 14.28
CA PRO A 249 14.46 -4.98 13.78
C PRO A 249 13.23 -5.12 12.87
N ARG A 250 13.42 -5.57 11.65
CA ARG A 250 12.37 -5.75 10.65
C ARG A 250 11.80 -7.16 10.72
N ALA A 251 10.48 -7.28 10.78
CA ALA A 251 9.82 -8.57 10.85
C ALA A 251 9.77 -9.27 9.49
N GLY A 252 9.45 -8.51 8.46
CA GLY A 252 9.20 -8.99 7.11
C GLY A 252 10.13 -8.38 6.08
N SER A 253 9.69 -8.49 4.84
CA SER A 253 10.37 -8.03 3.63
C SER A 253 9.45 -7.13 2.83
N GLY A 254 9.99 -6.23 2.03
CA GLY A 254 9.22 -5.34 1.17
C GLY A 254 10.03 -4.17 0.65
N VAL A 255 9.33 -3.21 0.08
CA VAL A 255 9.91 -1.96 -0.42
C VAL A 255 9.04 -0.80 0.04
N PHE A 256 9.58 0.09 0.83
CA PHE A 256 8.95 1.37 1.08
C PHE A 256 9.43 2.38 0.05
N ASN A 257 8.50 2.87 -0.75
CA ASN A 257 8.73 4.02 -1.61
C ASN A 257 8.39 5.25 -0.79
N ILE A 258 9.36 6.10 -0.57
CA ILE A 258 9.22 7.30 0.26
C ILE A 258 9.58 8.51 -0.60
N ALA A 259 8.69 9.49 -0.66
CA ALA A 259 8.92 10.74 -1.33
C ALA A 259 8.71 11.92 -0.37
N SER A 260 9.39 13.03 -0.63
CA SER A 260 9.27 14.21 0.20
C SER A 260 9.16 15.48 -0.65
N ARG A 261 8.44 16.48 -0.13
CA ARG A 261 8.37 17.81 -0.75
C ARG A 261 9.74 18.50 -0.91
N SER A 262 10.76 18.00 -0.22
CA SER A 262 12.13 18.49 -0.32
C SER A 262 12.91 17.84 -1.47
N ASN A 263 12.21 17.16 -2.38
CA ASN A 263 12.77 16.49 -3.55
C ASN A 263 13.74 15.35 -3.17
N TYR A 264 13.33 14.50 -2.24
CA TYR A 264 14.01 13.25 -1.92
C TYR A 264 13.06 12.10 -2.17
N GLU A 265 13.31 11.34 -3.22
CA GLU A 265 12.60 10.11 -3.55
C GLU A 265 13.54 8.93 -3.32
N MET A 266 13.11 7.99 -2.51
CA MET A 266 13.89 6.80 -2.17
C MET A 266 13.03 5.54 -2.18
N GLN A 267 13.58 4.47 -2.73
CA GLN A 267 13.08 3.12 -2.62
C GLN A 267 13.91 2.41 -1.56
N VAL A 268 13.32 2.18 -0.40
CA VAL A 268 13.97 1.47 0.70
C VAL A 268 13.59 0.00 0.58
N GLU A 269 14.44 -0.77 -0.06
CA GLU A 269 14.30 -2.22 -0.16
C GLU A 269 14.80 -2.88 1.11
N PHE A 270 14.04 -3.77 1.70
CA PHE A 270 14.43 -4.38 2.96
C PHE A 270 13.97 -5.84 3.11
N SER A 271 14.70 -6.51 3.97
CA SER A 271 14.41 -7.85 4.49
C SER A 271 14.70 -7.87 5.99
N PRO A 272 14.41 -8.96 6.73
CA PRO A 272 14.77 -9.06 8.13
C PRO A 272 16.27 -8.84 8.40
N ASP A 273 17.14 -9.19 7.44
CA ASP A 273 18.59 -9.21 7.60
C ASP A 273 19.33 -8.03 6.96
N ALA A 274 18.73 -7.38 5.97
CA ALA A 274 19.38 -6.34 5.19
C ALA A 274 18.39 -5.26 4.75
N PHE A 275 18.89 -4.09 4.42
CA PHE A 275 18.18 -3.07 3.66
C PHE A 275 19.15 -2.34 2.72
N ASP A 276 18.60 -1.77 1.68
CA ASP A 276 19.33 -0.92 0.74
C ASP A 276 18.43 0.23 0.29
N VAL A 277 19.05 1.32 -0.19
CA VAL A 277 18.33 2.54 -0.57
C VAL A 277 18.71 2.93 -1.98
N ILE A 278 17.71 2.97 -2.87
CA ILE A 278 17.83 3.47 -4.23
C ILE A 278 17.25 4.89 -4.24
N MET A 279 18.13 5.88 -4.53
CA MET A 279 17.76 7.29 -4.58
C MET A 279 17.52 7.74 -6.01
N SER A 280 16.53 8.60 -6.23
CA SER A 280 16.41 9.37 -7.49
C SER A 280 17.62 10.29 -7.67
N LYS A 281 18.07 10.42 -8.93
CA LYS A 281 19.09 11.39 -9.37
C LYS A 281 18.48 12.41 -10.33
N GLY A 282 17.17 12.65 -10.21
CA GLY A 282 16.37 13.50 -11.09
C GLY A 282 15.51 12.72 -12.09
N GLU A 283 15.59 11.38 -12.09
CA GLU A 283 14.69 10.51 -12.87
C GLU A 283 13.51 10.03 -12.03
N ALA A 284 12.40 9.69 -12.71
CA ALA A 284 11.28 9.04 -12.05
C ALA A 284 11.67 7.64 -11.60
N LEU A 285 11.35 7.31 -10.34
CA LEU A 285 11.55 5.97 -9.80
C LEU A 285 10.27 5.13 -9.96
N VAL A 286 10.44 3.92 -10.44
CA VAL A 286 9.34 2.93 -10.58
C VAL A 286 9.70 1.68 -9.81
N HIS A 287 8.76 1.15 -9.05
CA HIS A 287 8.93 -0.13 -8.38
C HIS A 287 7.68 -1.00 -8.52
N THR A 288 7.90 -2.30 -8.62
CA THR A 288 6.85 -3.31 -8.63
C THR A 288 7.08 -4.32 -7.49
N ASN A 289 7.14 -5.62 -7.75
CA ASN A 289 7.18 -6.63 -6.70
C ASN A 289 8.42 -7.54 -6.78
N HIS A 290 9.57 -7.01 -7.12
CA HIS A 290 10.86 -7.72 -7.08
C HIS A 290 11.97 -6.75 -6.69
N TYR A 291 13.01 -7.23 -6.05
CA TYR A 291 14.12 -6.39 -5.63
C TYR A 291 15.00 -5.95 -6.80
N LEU A 292 15.38 -4.69 -6.80
CA LEU A 292 16.29 -4.06 -7.77
C LEU A 292 17.72 -3.96 -7.20
N SER A 293 17.86 -3.90 -5.87
CA SER A 293 19.16 -3.85 -5.19
C SER A 293 19.95 -5.12 -5.37
N ALA A 294 21.20 -5.00 -5.82
CA ALA A 294 22.12 -6.14 -5.94
C ALA A 294 22.39 -6.83 -4.61
N LEU A 295 22.17 -6.16 -3.48
CA LEU A 295 22.35 -6.73 -2.13
C LEU A 295 21.26 -7.75 -1.77
N ILE A 296 20.00 -7.49 -2.17
CA ILE A 296 18.83 -8.27 -1.74
C ILE A 296 18.28 -9.15 -2.88
N ALA A 297 18.34 -8.70 -4.11
CA ALA A 297 17.81 -9.39 -5.28
C ALA A 297 18.24 -10.86 -5.45
N PRO A 298 19.45 -11.29 -5.04
CA PRO A 298 19.84 -12.71 -5.10
C PRO A 298 18.98 -13.62 -4.20
N LYS A 299 18.31 -13.06 -3.18
CA LYS A 299 17.45 -13.78 -2.24
C LYS A 299 15.96 -13.63 -2.56
N ASP A 300 15.62 -12.94 -3.63
CA ASP A 300 14.26 -12.65 -4.03
C ASP A 300 13.49 -13.91 -4.46
N VAL A 301 12.39 -14.19 -3.75
CA VAL A 301 11.46 -15.27 -4.10
C VAL A 301 10.13 -14.74 -4.70
N SER A 302 9.89 -13.41 -4.66
CA SER A 302 8.65 -12.78 -5.13
C SER A 302 8.37 -13.09 -6.60
N LYS A 303 9.42 -13.10 -7.41
CA LYS A 303 9.37 -13.40 -8.86
C LYS A 303 8.76 -14.76 -9.19
N SER A 304 8.75 -15.69 -8.24
CA SER A 304 8.15 -17.01 -8.42
C SER A 304 6.62 -16.98 -8.27
N PHE A 305 6.07 -15.92 -7.65
CA PHE A 305 4.65 -15.78 -7.36
C PHE A 305 3.99 -14.69 -8.21
N ILE A 306 4.73 -13.63 -8.58
CA ILE A 306 4.23 -12.45 -9.28
C ILE A 306 5.07 -12.22 -10.53
N SER A 307 4.88 -13.06 -11.56
CA SER A 307 5.66 -13.00 -12.82
C SER A 307 5.45 -11.69 -13.58
N SER A 308 4.25 -11.09 -13.49
CA SER A 308 3.92 -9.80 -14.10
C SER A 308 4.76 -8.63 -13.59
N THR A 309 5.49 -8.81 -12.48
CA THR A 309 6.32 -7.75 -11.88
C THR A 309 7.31 -7.13 -12.86
N TYR A 310 7.98 -7.96 -13.70
CA TYR A 310 8.96 -7.47 -14.68
C TYR A 310 8.31 -6.72 -15.84
N THR A 311 7.20 -7.25 -16.33
CA THR A 311 6.49 -6.66 -17.47
C THR A 311 5.83 -5.34 -17.10
N ARG A 312 5.26 -5.23 -15.91
CA ARG A 312 4.69 -3.99 -15.36
C ARG A 312 5.77 -2.93 -15.18
N LEU A 313 6.91 -3.27 -14.58
CA LEU A 313 8.04 -2.36 -14.41
C LEU A 313 8.51 -1.81 -15.77
N ASN A 314 8.80 -2.71 -16.72
CA ASN A 314 9.29 -2.33 -18.03
C ASN A 314 8.24 -1.51 -18.82
N GLY A 315 6.97 -1.88 -18.74
CA GLY A 315 5.86 -1.16 -19.39
C GLY A 315 5.78 0.28 -18.94
N VAL A 316 5.79 0.53 -17.61
CA VAL A 316 5.78 1.89 -17.06
C VAL A 316 7.02 2.67 -17.46
N GLN A 317 8.22 2.08 -17.37
CA GLN A 317 9.46 2.74 -17.76
C GLN A 317 9.46 3.14 -19.25
N ARG A 318 8.96 2.27 -20.15
CA ARG A 318 8.77 2.59 -21.57
C ARG A 318 7.78 3.72 -21.80
N GLN A 319 6.71 3.77 -21.03
CA GLN A 319 5.74 4.86 -21.15
C GLN A 319 6.32 6.19 -20.65
N LEU A 320 6.98 6.18 -19.49
CA LEU A 320 7.69 7.35 -18.97
C LEU A 320 8.70 7.92 -19.96
N SER A 321 9.51 7.08 -20.62
CA SER A 321 10.50 7.51 -21.60
C SER A 321 9.90 8.18 -22.85
N LYS A 322 8.61 7.95 -23.13
CA LYS A 322 7.87 8.56 -24.24
C LYS A 322 7.08 9.81 -23.85
N MET A 323 6.93 10.07 -22.54
CA MET A 323 6.22 11.24 -22.08
C MET A 323 7.02 12.51 -22.40
N LYS A 324 6.30 13.53 -22.87
CA LYS A 324 6.86 14.85 -23.14
C LYS A 324 6.24 15.86 -22.19
N GLY A 325 7.07 16.69 -21.59
CA GLY A 325 6.65 17.70 -20.62
C GLY A 325 6.44 17.15 -19.20
N PRO A 326 6.04 18.04 -18.27
CA PRO A 326 5.95 17.69 -16.87
C PRO A 326 4.84 16.68 -16.57
N ILE A 327 5.07 15.86 -15.54
CA ILE A 327 4.18 14.78 -15.12
C ILE A 327 3.47 15.21 -13.85
N GLY A 328 2.17 15.43 -13.93
CA GLY A 328 1.31 15.70 -12.78
C GLY A 328 0.37 14.55 -12.47
N MET A 329 -0.63 14.81 -11.62
CA MET A 329 -1.61 13.82 -11.19
C MET A 329 -2.27 13.07 -12.34
N LYS A 330 -2.70 13.79 -13.40
CA LYS A 330 -3.34 13.17 -14.58
C LYS A 330 -2.38 12.24 -15.32
N GLY A 331 -1.11 12.61 -15.43
CA GLY A 331 -0.06 11.79 -16.04
C GLY A 331 0.15 10.50 -15.26
N LEU A 332 0.23 10.58 -13.93
CA LEU A 332 0.35 9.40 -13.07
C LEU A 332 -0.88 8.50 -13.14
N PHE A 333 -2.10 9.06 -13.08
CA PHE A 333 -3.31 8.24 -13.23
C PHE A 333 -3.35 7.52 -14.57
N ARG A 334 -2.91 8.15 -15.67
CA ARG A 334 -2.80 7.50 -16.97
C ARG A 334 -1.85 6.31 -16.93
N LEU A 335 -0.68 6.44 -16.31
CA LEU A 335 0.28 5.34 -16.16
C LEU A 335 -0.27 4.21 -15.28
N LEU A 336 -0.94 4.57 -14.17
CA LEU A 336 -1.56 3.60 -13.25
C LEU A 336 -2.80 2.91 -13.84
N SER A 337 -3.40 3.48 -14.88
CA SER A 337 -4.54 2.90 -15.61
C SER A 337 -4.10 2.09 -16.84
N ASP A 338 -2.84 1.69 -16.94
CA ASP A 338 -2.35 0.89 -18.06
C ASP A 338 -2.96 -0.52 -18.11
N HIS A 339 -3.39 -0.94 -19.29
CA HIS A 339 -4.01 -2.24 -19.57
C HIS A 339 -3.30 -3.03 -20.67
N GLU A 340 -2.08 -2.63 -21.06
CA GLU A 340 -1.38 -3.21 -22.21
C GLU A 340 -1.23 -4.74 -22.11
N LEU A 341 -1.11 -5.26 -20.89
CA LEU A 341 -0.92 -6.68 -20.63
C LEU A 341 -2.09 -7.33 -19.86
N TYR A 342 -3.32 -6.89 -20.15
CA TYR A 342 -4.52 -7.44 -19.53
C TYR A 342 -4.50 -8.99 -19.46
N PRO A 343 -4.90 -9.61 -18.33
CA PRO A 343 -5.42 -9.02 -17.09
C PRO A 343 -4.34 -8.57 -16.09
N GLU A 344 -3.07 -8.96 -16.25
CA GLU A 344 -1.98 -8.73 -15.32
C GLU A 344 -1.16 -7.46 -15.66
N SER A 345 -1.84 -6.39 -16.02
CA SER A 345 -1.26 -5.07 -16.30
C SER A 345 -1.05 -4.25 -15.02
N VAL A 346 -0.65 -2.98 -15.16
CA VAL A 346 -0.53 -2.05 -14.02
C VAL A 346 -1.88 -1.86 -13.35
N CYS A 347 -2.96 -1.66 -14.13
CA CYS A 347 -4.33 -1.81 -13.66
C CYS A 347 -4.71 -3.29 -13.81
N TYR A 348 -4.63 -4.02 -12.71
CA TYR A 348 -4.85 -5.47 -12.66
C TYR A 348 -6.35 -5.80 -12.68
N HIS A 349 -6.75 -6.81 -13.45
CA HIS A 349 -8.13 -7.26 -13.54
C HIS A 349 -8.29 -8.73 -13.16
N GLU A 350 -9.48 -9.08 -12.68
CA GLU A 350 -9.85 -10.47 -12.46
C GLU A 350 -9.76 -11.23 -13.79
N ASP A 351 -8.96 -12.30 -13.82
CA ASP A 351 -8.89 -13.17 -15.00
C ASP A 351 -10.08 -14.13 -14.99
N PRO A 352 -11.04 -14.00 -15.93
CA PRO A 352 -12.21 -14.87 -15.98
C PRO A 352 -11.88 -16.33 -16.31
N ARG A 353 -10.65 -16.60 -16.78
CA ARG A 353 -10.17 -17.95 -17.10
C ARG A 353 -9.63 -18.68 -15.87
N GLN A 354 -9.32 -17.96 -14.80
CA GLN A 354 -8.84 -18.55 -13.54
C GLN A 354 -10.02 -19.00 -12.66
N SER A 355 -9.89 -20.19 -12.10
CA SER A 355 -10.78 -20.69 -11.04
C SER A 355 -10.20 -20.32 -9.67
N GLY A 356 -11.06 -19.98 -8.71
CA GLY A 356 -10.66 -19.68 -7.33
C GLY A 356 -10.71 -18.19 -6.98
N GLU A 357 -9.83 -17.76 -6.08
CA GLU A 357 -9.77 -16.37 -5.64
C GLU A 357 -9.17 -15.48 -6.73
N ARG A 358 -9.80 -14.33 -6.97
CA ARG A 358 -9.48 -13.44 -8.08
C ARG A 358 -8.78 -12.19 -7.57
N TYR A 359 -7.71 -11.84 -8.24
CA TYR A 359 -6.92 -10.63 -7.97
C TYR A 359 -7.35 -9.49 -8.88
N CYS A 360 -7.33 -8.28 -8.35
CA CYS A 360 -7.58 -7.07 -9.14
C CYS A 360 -6.96 -5.86 -8.43
N THR A 361 -6.83 -4.75 -9.14
CA THR A 361 -6.54 -3.47 -8.50
C THR A 361 -7.68 -3.09 -7.55
N VAL A 362 -7.37 -3.09 -6.25
CA VAL A 362 -8.30 -2.71 -5.17
C VAL A 362 -8.49 -1.20 -5.20
N TYR A 363 -7.39 -0.45 -5.29
CA TYR A 363 -7.39 0.99 -5.51
C TYR A 363 -6.11 1.46 -6.21
N ALA A 364 -6.21 2.65 -6.81
CA ALA A 364 -5.08 3.45 -7.21
C ALA A 364 -5.12 4.79 -6.46
N MET A 365 -3.96 5.32 -6.11
CA MET A 365 -3.82 6.60 -5.43
C MET A 365 -2.71 7.43 -6.04
N VAL A 366 -2.88 8.75 -6.00
CA VAL A 366 -1.84 9.73 -6.38
C VAL A 366 -1.79 10.81 -5.31
N MET A 367 -0.58 11.20 -4.96
CA MET A 367 -0.25 12.21 -3.95
C MET A 367 0.59 13.31 -4.59
N ASP A 368 0.32 14.56 -4.20
CA ASP A 368 1.03 15.79 -4.57
C ASP A 368 1.55 16.49 -3.31
#